data_c794e6f98a789ddccf4b355d2f03e09f
#
_entry.id   c794e6f98a789ddccf4b355d2f03e09f
#
_cell.length_a   1.000
_cell.length_b   1.000
_cell.length_c   1.000
_cell.angle_alpha   90.00
_cell.angle_beta   90.00
_cell.angle_gamma   90.00
#
_symmetry.space_group_name_H-M   'P 1'
#
loop_
_entity.id
_entity.type
_entity.pdbx_description
1 polymer ?
#
loop_
_entity_poly.entity_id
_entity_poly.type
_entity_poly.pdbx_seq_one_letter_code
_entity_poly.pdbx_strand_id
1 'polypeptide(L)'
;ALLYSYLDYRESNAGGKVEGAKSRVDIDTTTGAVSVIVSERDPETGEVTTEYDDTPENFGRVGAQAVREAILRKLREAEAERTYDSYSELTGRVVSGIVQRDARANARGIVVVQLGSELESQDGILLPAEQIPGEKLEHGDRIKAYVVGVNRNGAQVQINLSRTHPELVRGLFELEVPEVADETVEMIAIAREAGHRSKVAVVGHAKGLNAKGACIGPRGQRVNNI
;
A
#
# COMPACT_ATOMS: atom_id res chain seq x y z
N ALA A 1 -7.74 -1.34 23.77
CA ALA A 1 -6.76 -0.31 24.08
C ALA A 1 -6.70 -0.06 25.59
N LEU A 2 -7.79 0.43 26.21
CA LEU A 2 -7.85 0.73 27.65
C LEU A 2 -7.47 -0.47 28.54
N LEU A 3 -7.99 -1.65 28.25
CA LEU A 3 -7.65 -2.87 28.99
C LEU A 3 -6.15 -3.19 28.90
N TYR A 4 -5.53 -3.05 27.72
CA TYR A 4 -4.09 -3.27 27.56
C TYR A 4 -3.27 -2.23 28.34
N SER A 5 -3.66 -0.95 28.30
CA SER A 5 -3.00 0.10 29.09
C SER A 5 -3.09 -0.17 30.60
N TYR A 6 -4.23 -0.70 31.07
CA TYR A 6 -4.37 -1.09 32.46
C TYR A 6 -3.46 -2.30 32.82
N LEU A 7 -3.41 -3.32 31.96
CA LEU A 7 -2.57 -4.50 32.17
C LEU A 7 -1.08 -4.12 32.20
N ASP A 8 -0.64 -3.27 31.28
CA ASP A 8 0.74 -2.74 31.24
C ASP A 8 1.07 -1.92 32.49
N TYR A 9 0.12 -1.06 32.96
CA TYR A 9 0.27 -0.29 34.18
C TYR A 9 0.41 -1.23 35.40
N ARG A 10 -0.41 -2.25 35.48
CA ARG A 10 -0.41 -3.21 36.59
C ARG A 10 0.85 -4.06 36.61
N GLU A 11 1.32 -4.49 35.45
CA GLU A 11 2.57 -5.26 35.31
C GLU A 11 3.79 -4.43 35.75
N SER A 12 3.76 -3.11 35.49
CA SER A 12 4.85 -2.19 35.83
C SER A 12 4.84 -1.73 37.30
N ASN A 13 3.66 -1.61 37.93
CA ASN A 13 3.52 -0.93 39.23
C ASN A 13 2.99 -1.80 40.38
N ALA A 14 2.33 -2.92 40.12
CA ALA A 14 1.59 -3.66 41.12
C ALA A 14 1.98 -5.15 41.29
N GLY A 15 3.16 -5.54 40.81
CA GLY A 15 3.73 -6.86 41.16
C GLY A 15 3.10 -8.06 40.51
N GLY A 16 2.57 -7.96 39.30
CA GLY A 16 2.27 -9.12 38.48
C GLY A 16 0.80 -9.45 38.25
N LYS A 17 0.54 -10.41 37.37
CA LYS A 17 -0.79 -10.95 37.08
C LYS A 17 -1.33 -11.68 38.29
N VAL A 18 -2.55 -11.37 38.71
CA VAL A 18 -3.29 -12.25 39.64
C VAL A 18 -3.80 -13.44 38.82
N GLU A 19 -3.29 -14.61 39.07
CA GLU A 19 -3.77 -15.85 38.43
C GLU A 19 -5.27 -16.00 38.70
N GLY A 20 -6.04 -16.23 37.65
CA GLY A 20 -7.49 -16.42 37.74
C GLY A 20 -8.36 -15.14 37.69
N ALA A 21 -7.77 -13.95 37.73
CA ALA A 21 -8.54 -12.71 37.64
C ALA A 21 -8.79 -12.27 36.17
N LYS A 22 -10.03 -11.86 35.89
CA LYS A 22 -10.39 -11.20 34.62
C LYS A 22 -10.64 -9.73 34.86
N SER A 23 -10.07 -8.88 34.05
CA SER A 23 -10.28 -7.44 34.09
C SER A 23 -11.17 -6.99 32.93
N ARG A 24 -12.12 -6.12 33.21
CA ARG A 24 -12.93 -5.43 32.19
C ARG A 24 -12.85 -3.93 32.40
N VAL A 25 -13.01 -3.19 31.32
CA VAL A 25 -13.08 -1.72 31.37
C VAL A 25 -14.49 -1.30 31.03
N ASP A 26 -15.11 -0.59 31.95
CA ASP A 26 -16.43 -0.02 31.80
C ASP A 26 -16.29 1.49 31.49
N ILE A 27 -17.05 1.99 30.54
CA ILE A 27 -17.08 3.39 30.15
C ILE A 27 -18.49 3.90 30.32
N ASP A 28 -18.66 4.91 31.18
CA ASP A 28 -19.91 5.64 31.27
C ASP A 28 -20.04 6.56 30.04
N THR A 29 -20.99 6.25 29.19
CA THR A 29 -21.21 6.99 27.93
C THR A 29 -21.76 8.40 28.16
N THR A 30 -22.27 8.70 29.37
CA THR A 30 -22.84 9.99 29.71
C THR A 30 -21.79 10.93 30.26
N THR A 31 -20.94 10.43 31.15
CA THR A 31 -19.93 11.23 31.84
C THR A 31 -18.55 11.10 31.22
N GLY A 32 -18.31 10.05 30.42
CA GLY A 32 -16.99 9.69 29.89
C GLY A 32 -16.06 9.10 30.94
N ALA A 33 -16.58 8.81 32.15
CA ALA A 33 -15.77 8.19 33.21
C ALA A 33 -15.41 6.75 32.83
N VAL A 34 -14.17 6.38 33.12
CA VAL A 34 -13.64 5.05 32.84
C VAL A 34 -13.32 4.37 34.15
N SER A 35 -13.84 3.18 34.36
CA SER A 35 -13.56 2.32 35.50
C SER A 35 -13.05 0.96 35.06
N VAL A 36 -12.14 0.40 35.84
CA VAL A 36 -11.59 -0.94 35.63
C VAL A 36 -12.07 -1.86 36.73
N ILE A 37 -12.88 -2.82 36.34
CA ILE A 37 -13.42 -3.82 37.27
C ILE A 37 -12.63 -5.11 37.13
N VAL A 38 -12.11 -5.59 38.24
CA VAL A 38 -11.40 -6.88 38.32
C VAL A 38 -12.32 -7.89 39.00
N SER A 39 -12.49 -9.02 38.33
CA SER A 39 -13.30 -10.15 38.84
C SER A 39 -12.35 -11.31 39.11
N GLU A 40 -12.30 -11.75 40.35
CA GLU A 40 -11.62 -12.98 40.76
C GLU A 40 -12.57 -14.17 40.63
N ARG A 41 -12.05 -15.29 40.14
CA ARG A 41 -12.84 -16.49 39.93
C ARG A 41 -12.22 -17.65 40.73
N ASP A 42 -13.12 -18.47 41.27
CA ASP A 42 -12.74 -19.74 41.85
C ASP A 42 -12.14 -20.64 40.75
N PRO A 43 -10.92 -21.16 40.93
CA PRO A 43 -10.23 -21.98 39.92
C PRO A 43 -10.91 -23.34 39.68
N GLU A 44 -11.72 -23.85 40.64
CA GLU A 44 -12.38 -25.14 40.50
C GLU A 44 -13.81 -24.99 39.90
N THR A 45 -14.56 -23.99 40.32
CA THR A 45 -15.93 -23.80 39.88
C THR A 45 -16.11 -22.81 38.74
N GLY A 46 -15.12 -21.90 38.53
CA GLY A 46 -15.18 -20.83 37.53
C GLY A 46 -16.15 -19.69 37.88
N GLU A 47 -16.79 -19.76 39.03
CA GLU A 47 -17.72 -18.73 39.53
C GLU A 47 -16.95 -17.48 39.99
N VAL A 48 -17.58 -16.31 39.83
CA VAL A 48 -17.02 -15.04 40.30
C VAL A 48 -17.15 -14.98 41.83
N THR A 49 -16.03 -14.93 42.51
CA THR A 49 -15.96 -14.85 43.96
C THR A 49 -15.98 -13.41 44.48
N THR A 50 -15.27 -12.51 43.77
CA THR A 50 -15.14 -11.11 44.19
C THR A 50 -15.06 -10.21 42.97
N GLU A 51 -15.74 -9.06 43.00
CA GLU A 51 -15.52 -7.97 42.04
C GLU A 51 -15.16 -6.69 42.79
N TYR A 52 -14.14 -6.00 42.30
CA TYR A 52 -13.71 -4.73 42.87
C TYR A 52 -13.21 -3.75 41.80
N ASP A 53 -13.32 -2.46 42.11
CA ASP A 53 -12.79 -1.39 41.25
C ASP A 53 -11.29 -1.20 41.54
N ASP A 54 -10.45 -1.44 40.54
CA ASP A 54 -8.99 -1.28 40.57
C ASP A 54 -8.55 -0.17 39.60
N THR A 55 -9.38 0.86 39.45
CA THR A 55 -9.06 1.99 38.55
C THR A 55 -7.88 2.81 39.10
N PRO A 56 -6.75 2.91 38.38
CA PRO A 56 -5.64 3.72 38.82
C PRO A 56 -5.99 5.21 38.91
N GLU A 57 -5.49 5.93 39.90
CA GLU A 57 -5.79 7.35 40.14
C GLU A 57 -5.60 8.26 38.91
N ASN A 58 -4.62 7.96 38.03
CA ASN A 58 -4.33 8.71 36.80
C ASN A 58 -4.81 8.03 35.53
N PHE A 59 -5.68 7.00 35.63
CA PHE A 59 -6.06 6.18 34.49
C PHE A 59 -6.81 6.95 33.41
N GLY A 60 -7.58 7.97 33.76
CA GLY A 60 -8.25 8.82 32.78
C GLY A 60 -7.30 9.50 31.81
N ARG A 61 -6.12 9.92 32.26
CA ARG A 61 -5.10 10.56 31.42
C ARG A 61 -4.35 9.53 30.55
N VAL A 62 -3.92 8.43 31.15
CA VAL A 62 -3.22 7.34 30.44
C VAL A 62 -4.18 6.66 29.46
N GLY A 63 -5.41 6.41 29.89
CA GLY A 63 -6.45 5.81 29.05
C GLY A 63 -6.81 6.70 27.87
N ALA A 64 -6.94 8.01 28.04
CA ALA A 64 -7.24 8.92 26.95
C ALA A 64 -6.16 8.91 25.85
N GLN A 65 -4.89 8.84 26.24
CA GLN A 65 -3.80 8.71 25.27
C GLN A 65 -3.87 7.37 24.52
N ALA A 66 -4.09 6.27 25.22
CA ALA A 66 -4.20 4.94 24.62
C ALA A 66 -5.40 4.83 23.65
N VAL A 67 -6.53 5.44 23.98
CA VAL A 67 -7.69 5.51 23.08
C VAL A 67 -7.36 6.33 21.85
N ARG A 68 -6.74 7.51 22.02
CA ARG A 68 -6.32 8.35 20.89
C ARG A 68 -5.40 7.59 19.93
N GLU A 69 -4.39 6.92 20.47
CA GLU A 69 -3.45 6.11 19.66
C GLU A 69 -4.16 4.95 18.96
N ALA A 70 -5.09 4.28 19.64
CA ALA A 70 -5.89 3.21 19.05
C ALA A 70 -6.79 3.70 17.91
N ILE A 71 -7.44 4.86 18.09
CA ILE A 71 -8.27 5.48 17.05
C ILE A 71 -7.40 5.86 15.84
N LEU A 72 -6.27 6.55 16.07
CA LEU A 72 -5.36 6.93 15.00
C LEU A 72 -4.80 5.71 14.25
N ARG A 73 -4.48 4.63 14.98
CA ARG A 73 -4.06 3.38 14.36
C ARG A 73 -5.16 2.79 13.48
N LYS A 74 -6.39 2.74 13.98
CA LYS A 74 -7.54 2.21 13.22
C LYS A 74 -7.86 3.05 11.99
N LEU A 75 -7.74 4.37 12.08
CA LEU A 75 -7.89 5.25 10.91
C LEU A 75 -6.82 4.97 9.87
N ARG A 76 -5.55 4.86 10.28
CA ARG A 76 -4.44 4.53 9.36
C ARG A 76 -4.61 3.14 8.72
N GLU A 77 -5.07 2.15 9.48
CA GLU A 77 -5.36 0.81 8.96
C GLU A 77 -6.47 0.85 7.90
N ALA A 78 -7.54 1.62 8.14
CA ALA A 78 -8.64 1.78 7.19
C ALA A 78 -8.23 2.56 5.93
N GLU A 79 -7.42 3.62 6.08
CA GLU A 79 -6.84 4.35 4.95
C GLU A 79 -5.93 3.44 4.11
N ALA A 80 -5.09 2.64 4.76
CA ALA A 80 -4.22 1.68 4.08
C ALA A 80 -5.01 0.59 3.35
N GLU A 81 -6.13 0.13 3.91
CA GLU A 81 -7.02 -0.84 3.26
C GLU A 81 -7.62 -0.26 1.98
N ARG A 82 -8.19 0.94 2.07
CA ARG A 82 -8.74 1.64 0.91
C ARG A 82 -7.69 1.89 -0.19
N THR A 83 -6.49 2.31 0.22
CA THR A 83 -5.37 2.51 -0.71
C THR A 83 -4.95 1.19 -1.36
N TYR A 84 -4.82 0.13 -0.57
CA TYR A 84 -4.47 -1.19 -1.08
C TYR A 84 -5.49 -1.68 -2.11
N ASP A 85 -6.78 -1.58 -1.83
CA ASP A 85 -7.86 -2.01 -2.74
C ASP A 85 -7.78 -1.23 -4.06
N SER A 86 -7.68 0.11 -3.98
CA SER A 86 -7.62 0.98 -5.17
C SER A 86 -6.40 0.71 -6.05
N TYR A 87 -5.23 0.47 -5.46
CA TYR A 87 -4.00 0.24 -6.23
C TYR A 87 -3.78 -1.23 -6.61
N SER A 88 -4.40 -2.17 -5.90
CA SER A 88 -4.36 -3.60 -6.28
C SER A 88 -5.00 -3.86 -7.64
N GLU A 89 -6.06 -3.12 -7.97
CA GLU A 89 -6.72 -3.18 -9.28
C GLU A 89 -5.82 -2.67 -10.42
N LEU A 90 -4.79 -1.89 -10.10
CA LEU A 90 -3.81 -1.40 -11.07
C LEU A 90 -2.64 -2.36 -11.27
N THR A 91 -2.59 -3.47 -10.53
CA THR A 91 -1.57 -4.51 -10.75
C THR A 91 -1.68 -5.03 -12.18
N GLY A 92 -0.56 -5.10 -12.87
CA GLY A 92 -0.54 -5.50 -14.27
C GLY A 92 -0.80 -4.36 -15.26
N ARG A 93 -0.99 -3.12 -14.78
CA ARG A 93 -1.22 -1.94 -15.64
C ARG A 93 -0.06 -0.96 -15.61
N VAL A 94 -0.02 -0.12 -16.62
CA VAL A 94 0.92 1.01 -16.70
C VAL A 94 0.29 2.23 -16.05
N VAL A 95 1.03 2.82 -15.12
CA VAL A 95 0.65 4.05 -14.42
C VAL A 95 1.63 5.17 -14.72
N SER A 96 1.16 6.41 -14.61
CA SER A 96 2.00 7.60 -14.72
C SER A 96 2.26 8.16 -13.33
N GLY A 97 3.47 8.66 -13.10
CA GLY A 97 3.82 9.29 -11.85
C GLY A 97 4.94 10.32 -12.01
N ILE A 98 5.24 11.01 -10.91
CA ILE A 98 6.26 12.05 -10.85
C ILE A 98 7.35 11.58 -9.88
N VAL A 99 8.59 11.58 -10.35
CA VAL A 99 9.75 11.23 -9.54
C VAL A 99 9.92 12.20 -8.38
N GLN A 100 10.05 11.65 -7.17
CA GLN A 100 10.25 12.44 -5.95
C GLN A 100 11.67 12.29 -5.42
N ARG A 101 12.18 13.37 -4.80
CA ARG A 101 13.45 13.31 -4.08
C ARG A 101 13.22 12.79 -2.67
N ASP A 102 13.71 11.59 -2.40
CA ASP A 102 13.78 11.02 -1.05
C ASP A 102 15.23 10.62 -0.73
N ALA A 103 15.84 11.36 0.22
CA ALA A 103 17.24 11.17 0.56
C ALA A 103 17.55 9.75 1.10
N ARG A 104 16.60 9.14 1.83
CA ARG A 104 16.76 7.79 2.40
C ARG A 104 16.62 6.70 1.35
N ALA A 105 15.65 6.85 0.47
CA ALA A 105 15.43 5.95 -0.65
C ALA A 105 16.59 6.04 -1.65
N ASN A 106 16.99 7.26 -2.02
CA ASN A 106 18.08 7.50 -2.97
C ASN A 106 19.43 6.96 -2.49
N ALA A 107 19.71 7.01 -1.17
CA ALA A 107 20.92 6.39 -0.60
C ALA A 107 20.97 4.87 -0.79
N ARG A 108 19.82 4.22 -1.05
CA ARG A 108 19.70 2.79 -1.36
C ARG A 108 19.54 2.53 -2.86
N GLY A 109 19.66 3.56 -3.70
CA GLY A 109 19.39 3.46 -5.13
C GLY A 109 17.91 3.29 -5.49
N ILE A 110 17.00 3.51 -4.56
CA ILE A 110 15.55 3.40 -4.77
C ILE A 110 15.04 4.75 -5.27
N VAL A 111 14.20 4.71 -6.31
CA VAL A 111 13.49 5.89 -6.80
C VAL A 111 12.05 5.84 -6.31
N VAL A 112 11.61 6.93 -5.70
CA VAL A 112 10.22 7.11 -5.26
C VAL A 112 9.47 7.84 -6.36
N VAL A 113 8.29 7.34 -6.70
CA VAL A 113 7.43 7.89 -7.75
C VAL A 113 6.06 8.18 -7.15
N GLN A 114 5.68 9.43 -7.13
CA GLN A 114 4.36 9.86 -6.68
C GLN A 114 3.31 9.50 -7.73
N LEU A 115 2.37 8.67 -7.36
CA LEU A 115 1.23 8.23 -8.19
C LEU A 115 -0.04 8.96 -7.76
N GLY A 116 -0.99 9.10 -8.68
CA GLY A 116 -2.27 9.74 -8.41
C GLY A 116 -2.25 11.26 -8.56
N SER A 117 -3.28 11.92 -8.03
CA SER A 117 -3.41 13.37 -8.05
C SER A 117 -2.72 14.02 -6.85
N GLU A 118 -2.57 15.36 -6.86
CA GLU A 118 -2.00 16.10 -5.71
C GLU A 118 -2.80 15.91 -4.41
N LEU A 119 -4.09 15.63 -4.51
CA LEU A 119 -4.98 15.46 -3.34
C LEU A 119 -4.99 14.01 -2.81
N GLU A 120 -4.77 13.02 -3.68
CA GLU A 120 -4.75 11.60 -3.34
C GLU A 120 -3.51 10.96 -3.95
N SER A 121 -2.33 11.31 -3.45
CA SER A 121 -1.08 10.77 -3.93
C SER A 121 -0.60 9.61 -3.07
N GLN A 122 -0.02 8.61 -3.73
CA GLN A 122 0.64 7.47 -3.09
C GLN A 122 2.03 7.27 -3.67
N ASP A 123 2.96 6.85 -2.83
CA ASP A 123 4.32 6.60 -3.26
C ASP A 123 4.47 5.19 -3.81
N GLY A 124 4.84 5.12 -5.09
CA GLY A 124 5.34 3.91 -5.72
C GLY A 124 6.86 3.79 -5.58
N ILE A 125 7.35 2.57 -5.47
CA ILE A 125 8.75 2.26 -5.27
C ILE A 125 9.32 1.58 -6.51
N LEU A 126 10.39 2.15 -7.04
CA LEU A 126 11.17 1.63 -8.15
C LEU A 126 12.53 1.16 -7.61
N LEU A 127 12.66 -0.14 -7.40
CA LEU A 127 13.89 -0.75 -6.92
C LEU A 127 15.02 -0.66 -7.95
N PRO A 128 16.30 -0.71 -7.56
CA PRO A 128 17.44 -0.61 -8.50
C PRO A 128 17.38 -1.62 -9.66
N ALA A 129 16.92 -2.85 -9.39
CA ALA A 129 16.79 -3.88 -10.43
C ALA A 129 15.64 -3.62 -11.43
N GLU A 130 14.70 -2.77 -11.06
CA GLU A 130 13.54 -2.40 -11.86
C GLU A 130 13.74 -1.08 -12.63
N GLN A 131 14.91 -0.45 -12.48
CA GLN A 131 15.29 0.76 -13.19
C GLN A 131 16.03 0.40 -14.49
N ILE A 132 15.81 1.20 -15.53
CA ILE A 132 16.50 1.01 -16.80
C ILE A 132 17.97 1.40 -16.64
N PRO A 133 18.93 0.54 -16.98
CA PRO A 133 20.34 0.87 -16.89
C PRO A 133 20.70 2.14 -17.68
N GLY A 134 21.35 3.10 -17.01
CA GLY A 134 21.77 4.36 -17.63
C GLY A 134 20.67 5.43 -17.72
N GLU A 135 19.42 5.14 -17.38
CA GLU A 135 18.36 6.14 -17.28
C GLU A 135 18.57 7.03 -16.06
N LYS A 136 18.54 8.35 -16.27
CA LYS A 136 18.61 9.32 -15.18
C LYS A 136 17.20 9.79 -14.86
N LEU A 137 16.76 9.51 -13.65
CA LEU A 137 15.48 9.93 -13.14
C LEU A 137 15.71 11.05 -12.11
N GLU A 138 15.27 12.25 -12.45
CA GLU A 138 15.42 13.43 -11.61
C GLU A 138 14.09 13.82 -10.95
N HIS A 139 14.16 14.55 -9.85
CA HIS A 139 12.95 15.07 -9.20
C HIS A 139 12.14 15.95 -10.14
N GLY A 140 10.85 15.64 -10.23
CA GLY A 140 9.91 16.34 -11.12
C GLY A 140 9.69 15.66 -12.48
N ASP A 141 10.50 14.66 -12.83
CA ASP A 141 10.33 13.92 -14.08
C ASP A 141 9.02 13.15 -14.07
N ARG A 142 8.27 13.25 -15.16
CA ARG A 142 7.10 12.40 -15.40
C ARG A 142 7.54 11.11 -16.06
N ILE A 143 7.21 10.01 -15.42
CA ILE A 143 7.50 8.68 -15.95
C ILE A 143 6.25 7.81 -16.01
N LYS A 144 6.27 6.85 -16.91
CA LYS A 144 5.33 5.74 -16.95
C LYS A 144 6.03 4.49 -16.39
N ALA A 145 5.35 3.73 -15.56
CA ALA A 145 5.88 2.50 -14.97
C ALA A 145 4.80 1.43 -14.91
N TYR A 146 5.23 0.18 -14.94
CA TYR A 146 4.35 -0.98 -14.79
C TYR A 146 4.21 -1.33 -13.31
N VAL A 147 2.98 -1.57 -12.85
CA VAL A 147 2.70 -2.00 -11.48
C VAL A 147 2.91 -3.51 -11.37
N VAL A 148 4.01 -3.90 -10.76
CA VAL A 148 4.38 -5.31 -10.55
C VAL A 148 3.49 -5.95 -9.49
N GLY A 149 3.16 -5.19 -8.45
CA GLY A 149 2.30 -5.64 -7.37
C GLY A 149 2.17 -4.61 -6.27
N VAL A 150 1.18 -4.84 -5.43
CA VAL A 150 0.89 -4.00 -4.27
C VAL A 150 0.93 -4.88 -3.02
N ASN A 151 1.72 -4.49 -2.04
CA ASN A 151 1.85 -5.20 -0.78
C ASN A 151 1.34 -4.33 0.37
N ARG A 152 0.69 -4.95 1.34
CA ARG A 152 0.25 -4.30 2.57
C ARG A 152 0.90 -4.94 3.78
N ASN A 153 1.46 -4.12 4.65
CA ASN A 153 1.97 -4.53 5.94
C ASN A 153 1.42 -3.60 7.02
N GLY A 154 0.36 -4.05 7.68
CA GLY A 154 -0.38 -3.24 8.67
C GLY A 154 -0.97 -1.97 8.04
N ALA A 155 -0.49 -0.82 8.49
CA ALA A 155 -0.90 0.50 8.00
C ALA A 155 -0.03 1.03 6.84
N GLN A 156 0.91 0.24 6.33
CA GLN A 156 1.76 0.63 5.21
C GLN A 156 1.36 -0.11 3.93
N VAL A 157 1.20 0.64 2.86
CA VAL A 157 0.99 0.10 1.51
C VAL A 157 2.24 0.40 0.68
N GLN A 158 2.75 -0.62 0.01
CA GLN A 158 3.89 -0.52 -0.87
C GLN A 158 3.49 -0.90 -2.28
N ILE A 159 3.59 0.03 -3.21
CA ILE A 159 3.31 -0.16 -4.63
C ILE A 159 4.65 -0.37 -5.34
N ASN A 160 4.87 -1.58 -5.85
CA ASN A 160 6.10 -1.92 -6.54
C ASN A 160 5.95 -1.64 -8.03
N LEU A 161 6.87 -0.84 -8.55
CA LEU A 161 6.90 -0.40 -9.94
C LEU A 161 8.09 -1.01 -10.68
N SER A 162 7.94 -1.18 -11.98
CA SER A 162 9.02 -1.60 -12.88
C SER A 162 9.06 -0.75 -14.14
N ARG A 163 10.27 -0.42 -14.58
CA ARG A 163 10.55 0.14 -15.89
C ARG A 163 11.26 -0.85 -16.81
N THR A 164 11.72 -1.99 -16.27
CA THR A 164 12.38 -3.04 -17.03
C THR A 164 11.43 -4.14 -17.52
N HIS A 165 10.27 -4.28 -16.89
CA HIS A 165 9.32 -5.34 -17.20
C HIS A 165 8.82 -5.28 -18.66
N PRO A 166 8.75 -6.42 -19.39
CA PRO A 166 8.27 -6.45 -20.78
C PRO A 166 6.84 -5.92 -20.94
N GLU A 167 5.97 -6.16 -19.97
CA GLU A 167 4.59 -5.70 -19.99
C GLU A 167 4.46 -4.16 -19.90
N LEU A 168 5.51 -3.43 -19.51
CA LEU A 168 5.53 -1.97 -19.67
C LEU A 168 5.38 -1.60 -21.15
N VAL A 169 6.07 -2.30 -22.04
CA VAL A 169 5.99 -2.06 -23.49
C VAL A 169 4.59 -2.37 -24.00
N ARG A 170 3.98 -3.49 -23.56
CA ARG A 170 2.61 -3.83 -23.92
C ARG A 170 1.63 -2.71 -23.53
N GLY A 171 1.66 -2.27 -22.27
CA GLY A 171 0.80 -1.20 -21.79
C GLY A 171 1.06 0.13 -22.47
N LEU A 172 2.31 0.43 -22.89
CA LEU A 172 2.58 1.63 -23.70
C LEU A 172 1.95 1.54 -25.09
N PHE A 173 1.99 0.37 -25.73
CA PHE A 173 1.27 0.14 -26.99
C PHE A 173 -0.24 0.27 -26.84
N GLU A 174 -0.81 -0.28 -25.76
CA GLU A 174 -2.25 -0.12 -25.48
C GLU A 174 -2.66 1.36 -25.31
N LEU A 175 -1.79 2.19 -24.74
CA LEU A 175 -2.04 3.61 -24.57
C LEU A 175 -1.91 4.41 -25.87
N GLU A 176 -0.97 4.04 -26.75
CA GLU A 176 -0.62 4.83 -27.95
C GLU A 176 -1.28 4.30 -29.24
N VAL A 177 -1.70 3.03 -29.25
CA VAL A 177 -2.22 2.35 -30.45
C VAL A 177 -3.65 1.88 -30.18
N PRO A 178 -4.67 2.62 -30.70
CA PRO A 178 -6.08 2.24 -30.48
C PRO A 178 -6.41 0.83 -30.94
N GLU A 179 -5.79 0.35 -32.01
CA GLU A 179 -6.00 -0.98 -32.57
C GLU A 179 -5.45 -2.09 -31.65
N VAL A 180 -4.55 -1.76 -30.72
CA VAL A 180 -4.11 -2.67 -29.66
C VAL A 180 -5.07 -2.61 -28.49
N ALA A 181 -5.55 -1.42 -28.14
CA ALA A 181 -6.51 -1.22 -27.06
C ALA A 181 -7.88 -1.86 -27.35
N ASP A 182 -8.32 -1.91 -28.61
CA ASP A 182 -9.57 -2.54 -29.03
C ASP A 182 -9.40 -4.01 -29.47
N GLU A 183 -8.21 -4.59 -29.28
CA GLU A 183 -7.86 -5.97 -29.59
C GLU A 183 -7.93 -6.34 -31.09
N THR A 184 -8.06 -5.39 -32.01
CA THR A 184 -7.98 -5.65 -33.46
C THR A 184 -6.56 -5.96 -33.91
N VAL A 185 -5.57 -5.49 -33.15
CA VAL A 185 -4.16 -5.90 -33.21
C VAL A 185 -3.77 -6.56 -31.88
N GLU A 186 -3.36 -7.80 -31.94
CA GLU A 186 -2.88 -8.55 -30.78
C GLU A 186 -1.35 -8.58 -30.73
N MET A 187 -0.80 -8.35 -29.53
CA MET A 187 0.62 -8.51 -29.24
C MET A 187 0.90 -9.90 -28.71
N ILE A 188 1.40 -10.79 -29.54
CA ILE A 188 1.59 -12.21 -29.21
C ILE A 188 2.86 -12.47 -28.39
N ALA A 189 3.92 -11.71 -28.61
CA ALA A 189 5.17 -11.88 -27.89
C ALA A 189 5.97 -10.58 -27.79
N ILE A 190 6.67 -10.42 -26.68
CA ILE A 190 7.59 -9.32 -26.44
C ILE A 190 8.92 -9.89 -25.92
N ALA A 191 10.02 -9.54 -26.57
CA ALA A 191 11.36 -9.78 -26.08
C ALA A 191 12.03 -8.42 -25.88
N ARG A 192 12.39 -8.11 -24.63
CA ARG A 192 12.89 -6.78 -24.24
C ARG A 192 14.26 -6.85 -23.57
N GLU A 193 15.14 -6.00 -24.04
CA GLU A 193 16.39 -5.63 -23.38
C GLU A 193 16.25 -4.16 -22.97
N ALA A 194 15.91 -3.96 -21.67
CA ALA A 194 15.54 -2.65 -21.17
C ALA A 194 16.65 -1.60 -21.34
N GLY A 195 16.29 -0.43 -21.86
CA GLY A 195 17.26 0.63 -22.18
C GLY A 195 18.02 0.45 -23.50
N HIS A 196 17.80 -0.66 -24.21
CA HIS A 196 18.48 -0.94 -25.46
C HIS A 196 17.50 -1.16 -26.63
N ARG A 197 16.75 -2.26 -26.62
CA ARG A 197 15.79 -2.56 -27.68
C ARG A 197 14.68 -3.50 -27.22
N SER A 198 13.56 -3.45 -27.95
CA SER A 198 12.47 -4.42 -27.80
C SER A 198 12.09 -4.99 -29.16
N LYS A 199 11.74 -6.27 -29.19
CA LYS A 199 11.13 -6.95 -30.34
C LYS A 199 9.72 -7.32 -29.96
N VAL A 200 8.76 -6.92 -30.78
CA VAL A 200 7.34 -7.16 -30.55
C VAL A 200 6.78 -7.92 -31.75
N ALA A 201 6.10 -9.03 -31.48
CA ALA A 201 5.37 -9.77 -32.49
C ALA A 201 3.88 -9.38 -32.38
N VAL A 202 3.30 -8.96 -33.50
CA VAL A 202 1.90 -8.52 -33.58
C VAL A 202 1.14 -9.26 -34.68
N VAL A 203 -0.14 -9.49 -34.46
CA VAL A 203 -1.07 -10.04 -35.45
C VAL A 203 -2.30 -9.17 -35.55
N GLY A 204 -2.81 -8.96 -36.76
CA GLY A 204 -4.06 -8.25 -36.99
C GLY A 204 -5.21 -9.23 -37.24
N HIS A 205 -6.31 -9.08 -36.52
CA HIS A 205 -7.50 -9.94 -36.66
C HIS A 205 -8.50 -9.40 -37.69
N ALA A 206 -8.43 -8.12 -38.04
CA ALA A 206 -9.28 -7.55 -39.07
C ALA A 206 -8.73 -7.79 -40.48
N LYS A 207 -9.62 -8.14 -41.43
CA LYS A 207 -9.25 -8.39 -42.83
C LYS A 207 -8.66 -7.13 -43.47
N GLY A 208 -7.44 -7.23 -43.98
CA GLY A 208 -6.73 -6.12 -44.63
C GLY A 208 -6.02 -5.16 -43.66
N LEU A 209 -6.03 -5.41 -42.35
CA LEU A 209 -5.33 -4.59 -41.36
C LEU A 209 -3.83 -4.92 -41.40
N ASN A 210 -3.03 -3.88 -41.60
CA ASN A 210 -1.57 -3.94 -41.43
C ASN A 210 -1.20 -3.68 -39.97
N ALA A 211 -1.13 -4.75 -39.15
CA ALA A 211 -0.83 -4.66 -37.72
C ALA A 211 0.47 -3.90 -37.43
N LYS A 212 1.54 -4.19 -38.20
CA LYS A 212 2.81 -3.48 -38.06
C LYS A 212 2.68 -1.97 -38.36
N GLY A 213 1.96 -1.63 -39.43
CA GLY A 213 1.71 -0.25 -39.82
C GLY A 213 0.89 0.52 -38.77
N ALA A 214 -0.13 -0.13 -38.19
CA ALA A 214 -0.92 0.43 -37.09
C ALA A 214 -0.06 0.76 -35.87
N CYS A 215 0.81 -0.14 -35.44
CA CYS A 215 1.73 0.07 -34.34
C CYS A 215 2.76 1.17 -34.59
N ILE A 216 3.28 1.29 -35.79
CA ILE A 216 4.24 2.35 -36.16
C ILE A 216 3.55 3.71 -36.18
N GLY A 217 2.34 3.76 -36.72
CA GLY A 217 1.56 4.99 -36.87
C GLY A 217 2.08 5.92 -37.97
N PRO A 218 1.33 7.02 -38.22
CA PRO A 218 1.71 8.01 -39.23
C PRO A 218 3.11 8.59 -38.93
N ARG A 219 4.01 8.50 -39.90
CA ARG A 219 5.41 8.99 -39.80
C ARG A 219 6.20 8.43 -38.60
N GLY A 220 5.79 7.25 -38.06
CA GLY A 220 6.42 6.66 -36.90
C GLY A 220 6.07 7.30 -35.56
N GLN A 221 5.05 8.16 -35.52
CA GLN A 221 4.71 8.94 -34.32
C GLN A 221 4.37 8.07 -33.12
N ARG A 222 3.56 7.02 -33.32
CA ARG A 222 3.14 6.13 -32.22
C ARG A 222 4.34 5.40 -31.61
N VAL A 223 5.18 4.80 -32.45
CA VAL A 223 6.36 4.08 -31.96
C VAL A 223 7.42 5.00 -31.32
N ASN A 224 7.44 6.28 -31.72
CA ASN A 224 8.34 7.26 -31.10
C ASN A 224 7.85 7.73 -29.72
N ASN A 225 6.55 7.62 -29.43
CA ASN A 225 5.98 7.95 -28.12
C ASN A 225 6.16 6.81 -27.11
N ILE A 226 6.41 5.59 -27.58
CA ILE A 226 6.62 4.39 -26.79
C ILE A 226 8.09 4.25 -26.38
#